data_a0ee713e081e95c0bc383ac7c3a40a77
#
_entry.id   a0ee713e081e95c0bc383ac7c3a40a77
#
_cell.length_a   1.000
_cell.length_b   1.000
_cell.length_c   1.000
_cell.angle_alpha   90.00
_cell.angle_beta   90.00
_cell.angle_gamma   90.00
#
_symmetry.space_group_name_H-M   'P 1'
#
loop_
_entity.id
_entity.type
_entity.pdbx_description
1 polymer ?
#
loop_
_entity_poly.entity_id
_entity_poly.type
_entity_poly.pdbx_seq_one_letter_code
_entity_poly.pdbx_strand_id
1 'polypeptide(L)'
;MNRRHFLITPVGVFTGAALADTPKVQTLDDVLQWLDRLDQATQVRSTTEWKLRAVLEHLAQSIEMSLDGFPQPKPAWFQATVGPAAFAFFGLRGRMSHGLTEPIPGAPALTQNEDWKPGAQRLRAAVGRFMVHKGPLKPHFAYGVLSHLDFARAHAFHVANHQDEIVVT
;
A
#
# COMPACT_ATOMS: atom_id res chain seq x y z
N MET A 1 -3.33 2.64 -69.59
CA MET A 1 -3.33 1.55 -68.56
C MET A 1 -2.64 2.12 -67.31
N ASN A 2 -3.43 2.63 -66.34
CA ASN A 2 -2.89 3.22 -65.10
C ASN A 2 -3.06 2.22 -63.94
N ARG A 3 -1.93 1.66 -63.48
CA ARG A 3 -1.90 0.82 -62.27
C ARG A 3 -1.76 1.76 -61.04
N ARG A 4 -2.82 1.88 -60.26
CA ARG A 4 -2.79 2.50 -58.93
C ARG A 4 -2.28 1.49 -57.95
N HIS A 5 -1.08 1.71 -57.38
CA HIS A 5 -0.59 0.98 -56.24
C HIS A 5 -1.27 1.49 -54.97
N PHE A 6 -2.03 0.60 -54.34
CA PHE A 6 -2.60 0.82 -53.01
C PHE A 6 -1.52 0.46 -51.97
N LEU A 7 -1.01 1.45 -51.27
CA LEU A 7 -0.14 1.26 -50.10
C LEU A 7 -1.03 0.94 -48.89
N ILE A 8 -1.01 -0.32 -48.45
CA ILE A 8 -1.61 -0.75 -47.21
C ILE A 8 -0.60 -0.46 -46.09
N THR A 9 -0.86 0.56 -45.27
CA THR A 9 -0.10 0.83 -44.04
C THR A 9 -0.53 -0.18 -42.98
N PRO A 10 0.36 -0.95 -42.36
CA PRO A 10 -0.04 -1.81 -41.25
C PRO A 10 -0.37 -0.95 -40.05
N VAL A 11 -1.61 -1.05 -39.57
CA VAL A 11 -2.02 -0.54 -38.26
C VAL A 11 -1.33 -1.44 -37.22
N GLY A 12 -0.33 -0.89 -36.56
CA GLY A 12 0.31 -1.56 -35.43
C GLY A 12 -0.70 -1.68 -34.29
N VAL A 13 -1.10 -2.92 -34.01
CA VAL A 13 -1.84 -3.24 -32.77
C VAL A 13 -0.85 -3.13 -31.63
N PHE A 14 -0.88 -2.02 -30.90
CA PHE A 14 -0.25 -1.92 -29.61
C PHE A 14 -1.01 -2.84 -28.64
N THR A 15 -0.54 -4.05 -28.49
CA THR A 15 -0.94 -4.92 -27.39
C THR A 15 -0.38 -4.28 -26.12
N GLY A 16 -1.21 -3.54 -25.39
CA GLY A 16 -0.91 -3.10 -24.04
C GLY A 16 -0.58 -4.34 -23.21
N ALA A 17 0.67 -4.51 -22.83
CA ALA A 17 1.05 -5.50 -21.84
C ALA A 17 0.34 -5.10 -20.54
N ALA A 18 -0.71 -5.82 -20.19
CA ALA A 18 -1.27 -5.76 -18.85
C ALA A 18 -0.13 -6.09 -17.89
N LEU A 19 0.16 -5.17 -16.95
CA LEU A 19 1.08 -5.43 -15.83
C LEU A 19 0.39 -6.41 -14.86
N ALA A 20 0.04 -7.58 -15.35
CA ALA A 20 -0.76 -8.58 -14.66
C ALA A 20 0.03 -9.34 -13.58
N ASP A 21 1.27 -8.96 -13.28
CA ASP A 21 2.04 -9.66 -12.24
C ASP A 21 3.07 -8.72 -11.58
N THR A 22 2.58 -7.62 -10.99
CA THR A 22 3.46 -6.82 -10.12
C THR A 22 3.73 -7.64 -8.86
N PRO A 23 4.99 -8.04 -8.59
CA PRO A 23 5.30 -8.81 -7.40
C PRO A 23 4.80 -8.08 -6.15
N LYS A 24 4.25 -8.84 -5.20
CA LYS A 24 3.84 -8.29 -3.89
C LYS A 24 5.07 -7.76 -3.16
N VAL A 25 4.94 -6.59 -2.60
CA VAL A 25 5.99 -6.00 -1.77
C VAL A 25 6.24 -6.87 -0.54
N GLN A 26 7.49 -7.03 -0.16
CA GLN A 26 7.92 -7.79 1.03
C GLN A 26 8.71 -6.91 1.99
N THR A 27 9.27 -5.80 1.51
CA THR A 27 10.09 -4.86 2.26
C THR A 27 9.62 -3.42 2.02
N LEU A 28 10.07 -2.49 2.86
CA LEU A 28 9.80 -1.06 2.66
C LEU A 28 10.51 -0.50 1.40
N ASP A 29 11.66 -1.06 1.03
CA ASP A 29 12.32 -0.71 -0.23
C ASP A 29 11.47 -1.13 -1.43
N ASP A 30 10.82 -2.31 -1.37
CA ASP A 30 9.89 -2.74 -2.42
C ASP A 30 8.67 -1.80 -2.51
N VAL A 31 8.22 -1.23 -1.39
CA VAL A 31 7.15 -0.23 -1.38
C VAL A 31 7.56 1.02 -2.16
N LEU A 32 8.79 1.52 -1.95
CA LEU A 32 9.29 2.67 -2.70
C LEU A 32 9.39 2.38 -4.20
N GLN A 33 9.92 1.21 -4.58
CA GLN A 33 10.00 0.77 -5.97
C GLN A 33 8.61 0.58 -6.59
N TRP A 34 7.66 0.06 -5.82
CA TRP A 34 6.27 -0.05 -6.28
C TRP A 34 5.65 1.30 -6.56
N LEU A 35 5.85 2.29 -5.69
CA LEU A 35 5.39 3.66 -5.92
C LEU A 35 6.03 4.28 -7.17
N ASP A 36 7.32 3.99 -7.45
CA ASP A 36 7.98 4.43 -8.69
C ASP A 36 7.32 3.83 -9.93
N ARG A 37 6.90 2.56 -9.86
CA ARG A 37 6.14 1.92 -10.95
C ARG A 37 4.76 2.55 -11.16
N LEU A 38 4.05 2.90 -10.07
CA LEU A 38 2.77 3.62 -10.18
C LEU A 38 2.96 4.99 -10.85
N ASP A 39 4.05 5.69 -10.54
CA ASP A 39 4.35 6.99 -11.14
C ASP A 39 4.61 6.94 -12.65
N GLN A 40 5.10 5.81 -13.16
CA GLN A 40 5.40 5.58 -14.57
C GLN A 40 4.20 5.02 -15.36
N ALA A 41 3.17 4.58 -14.67
CA ALA A 41 1.99 3.98 -15.31
C ALA A 41 1.10 5.02 -15.99
N THR A 42 0.44 4.61 -17.07
CA THR A 42 -0.48 5.47 -17.82
C THR A 42 -1.75 5.74 -17.03
N GLN A 43 -2.30 4.72 -16.40
CA GLN A 43 -3.48 4.83 -15.55
C GLN A 43 -3.31 3.94 -14.31
N VAL A 44 -3.70 4.48 -13.16
CA VAL A 44 -3.73 3.76 -11.89
C VAL A 44 -5.04 4.07 -11.18
N ARG A 45 -5.72 3.04 -10.69
CA ARG A 45 -6.97 3.20 -9.95
C ARG A 45 -7.15 2.13 -8.88
N SER A 46 -7.96 2.44 -7.88
CA SER A 46 -8.48 1.45 -6.95
C SER A 46 -9.72 0.76 -7.56
N THR A 47 -9.93 -0.51 -7.20
CA THR A 47 -11.12 -1.30 -7.58
C THR A 47 -12.17 -1.35 -6.48
N THR A 48 -11.89 -0.76 -5.31
CA THR A 48 -12.81 -0.68 -4.18
C THR A 48 -13.54 0.67 -4.12
N GLU A 49 -14.33 0.89 -3.07
CA GLU A 49 -15.04 2.15 -2.83
C GLU A 49 -14.09 3.31 -2.53
N TRP A 50 -12.90 3.02 -1.98
CA TRP A 50 -11.91 4.06 -1.72
C TRP A 50 -11.20 4.48 -3.01
N LYS A 51 -11.11 5.80 -3.23
CA LYS A 51 -10.24 6.32 -4.28
C LYS A 51 -8.78 5.98 -3.97
N LEU A 52 -7.98 5.80 -5.02
CA LEU A 52 -6.56 5.44 -4.85
C LEU A 52 -5.82 6.37 -3.88
N ARG A 53 -6.13 7.66 -3.89
CA ARG A 53 -5.58 8.60 -2.92
C ARG A 53 -5.87 8.19 -1.48
N ALA A 54 -7.11 7.82 -1.17
CA ALA A 54 -7.51 7.38 0.17
C ALA A 54 -6.76 6.12 0.59
N VAL A 55 -6.60 5.15 -0.31
CA VAL A 55 -5.81 3.93 -0.06
C VAL A 55 -4.37 4.27 0.31
N LEU A 56 -3.70 5.12 -0.47
CA LEU A 56 -2.32 5.51 -0.22
C LEU A 56 -2.16 6.35 1.06
N GLU A 57 -3.13 7.23 1.37
CA GLU A 57 -3.16 7.97 2.64
C GLU A 57 -3.39 7.04 3.84
N HIS A 58 -4.23 6.00 3.71
CA HIS A 58 -4.44 4.99 4.75
C HIS A 58 -3.14 4.22 5.05
N LEU A 59 -2.42 3.80 4.03
CA LEU A 59 -1.13 3.16 4.17
C LEU A 59 -0.10 4.09 4.84
N ALA A 60 -0.08 5.36 4.46
CA ALA A 60 0.78 6.37 5.09
C ALA A 60 0.42 6.56 6.57
N GLN A 61 -0.88 6.70 6.91
CA GLN A 61 -1.35 6.83 8.30
C GLN A 61 -0.89 5.66 9.17
N SER A 62 -0.96 4.43 8.64
CA SER A 62 -0.51 3.24 9.38
C SER A 62 0.96 3.35 9.78
N ILE A 63 1.83 3.82 8.88
CA ILE A 63 3.25 4.00 9.14
C ILE A 63 3.49 5.18 10.08
N GLU A 64 2.88 6.33 9.83
CA GLU A 64 2.99 7.53 10.66
C GLU A 64 2.58 7.25 12.12
N MET A 65 1.47 6.52 12.32
CA MET A 65 0.98 6.18 13.66
C MET A 65 1.88 5.22 14.42
N SER A 66 2.69 4.43 13.75
CA SER A 66 3.73 3.63 14.44
C SER A 66 4.82 4.51 15.07
N LEU A 67 5.01 5.72 14.54
CA LEU A 67 5.94 6.73 15.05
C LEU A 67 5.29 7.67 16.07
N ASP A 68 4.06 8.11 15.79
CA ASP A 68 3.40 9.20 16.50
C ASP A 68 2.36 8.72 17.53
N GLY A 69 1.81 7.51 17.34
CA GLY A 69 0.80 6.88 18.19
C GLY A 69 -0.53 6.65 17.47
N PHE A 70 -1.19 5.54 17.80
CA PHE A 70 -2.51 5.19 17.29
C PHE A 70 -3.59 5.81 18.19
N PRO A 71 -4.61 6.50 17.61
CA PRO A 71 -5.59 7.24 18.42
C PRO A 71 -6.48 6.35 19.30
N GLN A 72 -6.86 5.17 18.81
CA GLN A 72 -7.77 4.25 19.49
C GLN A 72 -7.20 2.83 19.54
N PRO A 73 -6.37 2.49 20.54
CA PRO A 73 -5.84 1.13 20.67
C PRO A 73 -6.94 0.15 21.09
N LYS A 74 -6.83 -1.10 20.68
CA LYS A 74 -7.62 -2.23 21.20
C LYS A 74 -7.35 -2.40 22.70
N PRO A 75 -8.28 -3.00 23.46
CA PRO A 75 -8.06 -3.25 24.88
C PRO A 75 -6.75 -4.00 25.18
N ALA A 76 -6.14 -3.71 26.34
CA ALA A 76 -4.84 -4.28 26.72
C ALA A 76 -4.79 -5.81 26.64
N TRP A 77 -5.87 -6.49 27.07
CA TRP A 77 -5.96 -7.94 26.98
C TRP A 77 -5.86 -8.45 25.52
N PHE A 78 -6.50 -7.73 24.57
CA PHE A 78 -6.43 -8.09 23.15
C PHE A 78 -5.00 -7.93 22.61
N GLN A 79 -4.34 -6.82 22.94
CA GLN A 79 -2.96 -6.57 22.54
C GLN A 79 -1.95 -7.54 23.19
N ALA A 80 -2.30 -8.11 24.35
CA ALA A 80 -1.45 -9.09 25.04
C ALA A 80 -1.67 -10.54 24.57
N THR A 81 -2.76 -10.83 23.84
CA THR A 81 -3.14 -12.21 23.48
C THR A 81 -3.45 -12.36 22.00
N VAL A 82 -4.62 -11.93 21.56
CA VAL A 82 -5.11 -12.10 20.18
C VAL A 82 -4.24 -11.39 19.16
N GLY A 83 -3.84 -10.17 19.47
CA GLY A 83 -3.04 -9.34 18.58
C GLY A 83 -1.70 -9.98 18.21
N PRO A 84 -0.84 -10.35 19.18
CA PRO A 84 0.43 -11.04 18.91
C PRO A 84 0.24 -12.38 18.19
N ALA A 85 -0.79 -13.16 18.53
CA ALA A 85 -1.09 -14.42 17.86
C ALA A 85 -1.46 -14.21 16.38
N ALA A 86 -2.28 -13.20 16.08
CA ALA A 86 -2.63 -12.84 14.70
C ALA A 86 -1.39 -12.37 13.92
N PHE A 87 -0.54 -11.54 14.53
CA PHE A 87 0.69 -11.08 13.89
C PHE A 87 1.66 -12.23 13.59
N ALA A 88 1.85 -13.15 14.55
CA ALA A 88 2.66 -14.36 14.35
C ALA A 88 2.11 -15.23 13.21
N PHE A 89 0.78 -15.41 13.13
CA PHE A 89 0.13 -16.15 12.05
C PHE A 89 0.38 -15.50 10.67
N PHE A 90 0.26 -14.18 10.55
CA PHE A 90 0.60 -13.47 9.31
C PHE A 90 2.09 -13.61 8.95
N GLY A 91 2.96 -13.57 9.95
CA GLY A 91 4.39 -13.82 9.78
C GLY A 91 4.69 -15.21 9.21
N LEU A 92 4.02 -16.25 9.70
CA LEU A 92 4.15 -17.63 9.19
C LEU A 92 3.61 -17.76 7.77
N ARG A 93 2.53 -17.05 7.43
CA ARG A 93 1.96 -17.07 6.08
C ARG A 93 2.71 -16.18 5.08
N GLY A 94 3.61 -15.32 5.54
CA GLY A 94 4.30 -14.33 4.72
C GLY A 94 3.36 -13.27 4.10
N ARG A 95 2.14 -13.12 4.64
CA ARG A 95 1.13 -12.16 4.16
C ARG A 95 0.08 -11.84 5.21
N MET A 96 -0.45 -10.64 5.15
CA MET A 96 -1.61 -10.17 5.90
C MET A 96 -2.87 -10.24 5.01
N SER A 97 -4.03 -10.33 5.65
CA SER A 97 -5.33 -10.17 5.00
C SER A 97 -6.31 -9.53 5.99
N HIS A 98 -6.88 -8.40 5.59
CA HIS A 98 -7.93 -7.68 6.31
C HIS A 98 -8.83 -6.94 5.31
N GLY A 99 -9.92 -6.34 5.78
CA GLY A 99 -10.82 -5.56 4.93
C GLY A 99 -10.12 -4.37 4.29
N LEU A 100 -10.32 -4.18 2.98
CA LEU A 100 -9.60 -3.15 2.20
C LEU A 100 -10.16 -1.73 2.40
N THR A 101 -11.35 -1.59 2.97
CA THR A 101 -12.02 -0.29 3.22
C THR A 101 -12.26 -0.05 4.72
N GLU A 102 -11.43 -0.63 5.58
CA GLU A 102 -11.49 -0.46 7.02
C GLU A 102 -10.51 0.63 7.48
N PRO A 103 -10.99 1.81 7.95
CA PRO A 103 -10.10 2.85 8.46
C PRO A 103 -9.45 2.42 9.77
N ILE A 104 -8.25 2.96 10.04
CA ILE A 104 -7.61 2.79 11.35
C ILE A 104 -8.49 3.47 12.41
N PRO A 105 -8.82 2.79 13.52
CA PRO A 105 -9.70 3.35 14.54
C PRO A 105 -9.23 4.70 15.07
N GLY A 106 -10.09 5.72 14.94
CA GLY A 106 -9.80 7.09 15.35
C GLY A 106 -8.86 7.88 14.46
N ALA A 107 -8.42 7.34 13.34
CA ALA A 107 -7.60 8.07 12.38
C ALA A 107 -8.37 9.22 11.71
N PRO A 108 -7.69 10.29 11.28
CA PRO A 108 -8.29 11.33 10.47
C PRO A 108 -8.92 10.79 9.19
N ALA A 109 -9.98 11.46 8.72
CA ALA A 109 -10.66 11.10 7.49
C ALA A 109 -9.71 11.10 6.27
N LEU A 110 -9.91 10.13 5.39
CA LEU A 110 -9.14 9.96 4.16
C LEU A 110 -9.71 10.84 3.04
N THR A 111 -8.83 11.31 2.16
CA THR A 111 -9.22 12.18 1.05
C THR A 111 -9.73 11.36 -0.13
N GLN A 112 -11.01 11.49 -0.44
CA GLN A 112 -11.65 10.84 -1.59
C GLN A 112 -11.53 11.73 -2.85
N ASN A 113 -10.34 11.74 -3.48
CA ASN A 113 -10.05 12.55 -4.65
C ASN A 113 -9.37 11.70 -5.74
N GLU A 114 -9.57 12.06 -7.01
CA GLU A 114 -8.99 11.35 -8.16
C GLU A 114 -7.48 11.60 -8.29
N ASP A 115 -6.99 12.78 -7.90
CA ASP A 115 -5.54 13.04 -7.85
C ASP A 115 -4.91 12.26 -6.69
N TRP A 116 -4.32 11.15 -7.03
CA TRP A 116 -3.68 10.24 -6.06
C TRP A 116 -2.22 10.60 -5.73
N LYS A 117 -1.58 11.46 -6.53
CA LYS A 117 -0.15 11.82 -6.36
C LYS A 117 0.19 12.33 -4.95
N PRO A 118 -0.62 13.20 -4.31
CA PRO A 118 -0.33 13.63 -2.94
C PRO A 118 -0.35 12.46 -1.92
N GLY A 119 -1.22 11.45 -2.12
CA GLY A 119 -1.23 10.24 -1.29
C GLY A 119 0.05 9.42 -1.44
N ALA A 120 0.54 9.27 -2.69
CA ALA A 120 1.81 8.58 -2.96
C ALA A 120 3.01 9.33 -2.34
N GLN A 121 3.04 10.64 -2.45
CA GLN A 121 4.09 11.47 -1.82
C GLN A 121 4.08 11.33 -0.29
N ARG A 122 2.90 11.34 0.34
CA ARG A 122 2.74 11.12 1.78
C ARG A 122 3.25 9.73 2.18
N LEU A 123 2.89 8.67 1.43
CA LEU A 123 3.37 7.33 1.72
C LEU A 123 4.89 7.22 1.59
N ARG A 124 5.51 7.81 0.55
CA ARG A 124 6.97 7.88 0.43
C ARG A 124 7.61 8.56 1.65
N ALA A 125 7.06 9.70 2.05
CA ALA A 125 7.57 10.45 3.19
C ALA A 125 7.44 9.65 4.49
N ALA A 126 6.32 8.94 4.70
CA ALA A 126 6.08 8.09 5.86
C ALA A 126 7.10 6.92 5.91
N VAL A 127 7.31 6.23 4.78
CA VAL A 127 8.32 5.16 4.65
C VAL A 127 9.71 5.70 4.95
N GLY A 128 10.11 6.80 4.31
CA GLY A 128 11.42 7.40 4.53
C GLY A 128 11.64 7.82 5.99
N ARG A 129 10.64 8.44 6.62
CA ARG A 129 10.67 8.81 8.03
C ARG A 129 10.84 7.58 8.94
N PHE A 130 10.11 6.51 8.66
CA PHE A 130 10.20 5.26 9.42
C PHE A 130 11.57 4.61 9.29
N MET A 131 12.12 4.50 8.08
CA MET A 131 13.42 3.86 7.83
C MET A 131 14.59 4.53 8.55
N VAL A 132 14.54 5.86 8.73
CA VAL A 132 15.61 6.60 9.44
C VAL A 132 15.35 6.74 10.93
N HIS A 133 14.14 6.38 11.41
CA HIS A 133 13.79 6.52 12.82
C HIS A 133 14.61 5.58 13.72
N LYS A 134 15.19 6.12 14.79
CA LYS A 134 16.02 5.37 15.76
C LYS A 134 15.43 5.35 17.19
N GLY A 135 14.35 6.12 17.39
CA GLY A 135 13.68 6.19 18.68
C GLY A 135 12.73 4.99 18.93
N PRO A 136 12.09 4.96 20.10
CA PRO A 136 11.06 3.97 20.41
C PRO A 136 9.84 4.18 19.51
N LEU A 137 9.27 3.08 19.03
CA LEU A 137 8.01 3.07 18.28
C LEU A 137 6.82 3.01 19.25
N LYS A 138 5.68 3.53 18.81
CA LYS A 138 4.43 3.45 19.59
C LYS A 138 3.81 2.07 19.43
N PRO A 139 3.14 1.52 20.47
CA PRO A 139 2.46 0.23 20.33
C PRO A 139 1.44 0.25 19.19
N HIS A 140 1.41 -0.82 18.40
CA HIS A 140 0.42 -0.99 17.36
C HIS A 140 -0.97 -1.12 17.95
N PHE A 141 -1.99 -0.49 17.35
CA PHE A 141 -3.35 -0.46 17.92
C PHE A 141 -3.95 -1.84 18.20
N ALA A 142 -3.56 -2.88 17.45
CA ALA A 142 -4.05 -4.24 17.62
C ALA A 142 -2.97 -5.23 18.12
N TYR A 143 -1.74 -5.13 17.63
CA TYR A 143 -0.68 -6.12 17.93
C TYR A 143 0.12 -5.78 19.18
N GLY A 144 -0.04 -4.59 19.77
CA GLY A 144 0.74 -4.15 20.92
C GLY A 144 2.15 -3.71 20.56
N VAL A 145 3.10 -3.94 21.46
CA VAL A 145 4.50 -3.56 21.25
C VAL A 145 5.16 -4.43 20.20
N LEU A 146 5.70 -3.81 19.17
CA LEU A 146 6.45 -4.47 18.10
C LEU A 146 7.88 -3.89 18.03
N SER A 147 8.83 -4.73 17.62
CA SER A 147 10.17 -4.26 17.26
C SER A 147 10.14 -3.44 15.99
N HIS A 148 11.22 -2.69 15.70
CA HIS A 148 11.35 -1.95 14.44
C HIS A 148 11.25 -2.88 13.22
N LEU A 149 11.87 -4.07 13.31
CA LEU A 149 11.81 -5.08 12.23
C LEU A 149 10.39 -5.63 12.04
N ASP A 150 9.66 -5.89 13.14
CA ASP A 150 8.28 -6.38 13.06
C ASP A 150 7.35 -5.32 12.49
N PHE A 151 7.53 -4.04 12.85
CA PHE A 151 6.78 -2.96 12.23
C PHE A 151 7.11 -2.83 10.73
N ALA A 152 8.37 -2.91 10.32
CA ALA A 152 8.74 -2.88 8.91
C ALA A 152 8.03 -4.00 8.13
N ARG A 153 7.99 -5.22 8.71
CA ARG A 153 7.26 -6.36 8.13
C ARG A 153 5.75 -6.12 8.11
N ALA A 154 5.16 -5.62 9.19
CA ALA A 154 3.73 -5.33 9.26
C ALA A 154 3.32 -4.31 8.19
N HIS A 155 4.09 -3.25 8.02
CA HIS A 155 3.84 -2.22 7.01
C HIS A 155 3.97 -2.77 5.59
N ALA A 156 4.99 -3.58 5.28
CA ALA A 156 5.13 -4.23 3.98
C ALA A 156 3.94 -5.16 3.69
N PHE A 157 3.53 -5.99 4.65
CA PHE A 157 2.35 -6.85 4.50
C PHE A 157 1.06 -6.06 4.31
N HIS A 158 0.90 -4.92 4.99
CA HIS A 158 -0.24 -4.03 4.85
C HIS A 158 -0.31 -3.46 3.43
N VAL A 159 0.81 -2.94 2.91
CA VAL A 159 0.88 -2.47 1.52
C VAL A 159 0.59 -3.62 0.55
N ALA A 160 1.18 -4.80 0.76
CA ALA A 160 0.95 -5.98 -0.09
C ALA A 160 -0.52 -6.41 -0.11
N ASN A 161 -1.26 -6.28 1.00
CA ASN A 161 -2.70 -6.55 1.05
C ASN A 161 -3.48 -5.55 0.17
N HIS A 162 -3.16 -4.26 0.25
CA HIS A 162 -3.80 -3.22 -0.54
C HIS A 162 -3.38 -3.20 -2.02
N GLN A 163 -2.27 -3.84 -2.40
CA GLN A 163 -1.93 -4.03 -3.82
C GLN A 163 -3.01 -4.81 -4.59
N ASP A 164 -3.82 -5.65 -3.91
CA ASP A 164 -4.89 -6.44 -4.54
C ASP A 164 -6.03 -5.58 -5.10
N GLU A 165 -6.23 -4.39 -4.57
CA GLU A 165 -7.25 -3.46 -5.05
C GLU A 165 -6.74 -2.43 -6.06
N ILE A 166 -5.44 -2.42 -6.38
CA ILE A 166 -4.85 -1.40 -7.24
C ILE A 166 -4.55 -1.99 -8.61
N VAL A 167 -5.20 -1.45 -9.62
CA VAL A 167 -5.04 -1.84 -11.03
C VAL A 167 -4.23 -0.79 -11.75
N VAL A 168 -3.25 -1.26 -12.52
CA VAL A 168 -2.34 -0.47 -13.35
C VAL A 168 -2.56 -0.83 -14.81
N THR A 169 -2.75 0.15 -15.69
CA THR A 169 -2.91 -0.02 -17.13
C THR A 169 -2.05 0.95 -17.92
#